data_d2fb65ab550718476601ec4a38a8dd62
#
_entry.id   d2fb65ab550718476601ec4a38a8dd62
#
_cell.length_a   1.000
_cell.length_b   1.000
_cell.length_c   1.000
_cell.angle_alpha   90.00
_cell.angle_beta   90.00
_cell.angle_gamma   90.00
#
_symmetry.space_group_name_H-M   'P 1'
#
loop_
_entity.id
_entity.type
_entity.pdbx_description
1 polymer ?
#
loop_
_entity_poly.entity_id
_entity_poly.type
_entity_poly.pdbx_seq_one_letter_code
_entity_poly.pdbx_strand_id
1 'polypeptide(L)'
;LDPGDDVEVYVDLEEATRRASRYQKDRMKAHRLVYVVGKSRFIPLNYALQDGGEDRFPMYSFYKDINGMNADEYIAYVMKLYRAEMERLANDKGLPDGMRKYRELGVKGFVMRLVCSGESNLETAYREANHIGWDQRDIDFKAPEFTDKHFAVLQELDVNRLDMLYARDFPYCFDIVGYRIPSLDRLEKILGSREGFLIDYFKLQGIYGQLENMKPLTKEQQRNLATVNPYYTKVFEQVKQRIDMKVAESKVKAEKRIRKVPSVSEKKLFDAIIARYKGQVVMVDLWATWCGPCRGAIAAFEPRKNKFKDKDVVFVYITNESSPESKWLEMVAGIEGEHYRLNRKQWDYICDYFG
;
A
#
# COMPACT_ATOMS: atom_id res chain seq x y z
N LEU A 1 20.87 3.84 -2.10
CA LEU A 1 21.88 4.13 -3.10
C LEU A 1 21.85 5.62 -3.43
N ASP A 2 23.02 6.25 -3.52
CA ASP A 2 23.13 7.62 -4.01
C ASP A 2 23.14 7.65 -5.55
N PRO A 3 22.75 8.77 -6.17
CA PRO A 3 22.94 8.96 -7.61
C PRO A 3 24.43 8.80 -7.99
N GLY A 4 24.73 7.87 -8.90
CA GLY A 4 26.08 7.54 -9.31
C GLY A 4 26.71 6.36 -8.57
N ASP A 5 26.01 5.74 -7.62
CA ASP A 5 26.44 4.45 -7.06
C ASP A 5 26.40 3.37 -8.15
N ASP A 6 27.49 2.61 -8.22
CA ASP A 6 27.63 1.45 -9.10
C ASP A 6 27.75 0.20 -8.26
N VAL A 7 26.66 -0.60 -8.22
CA VAL A 7 26.58 -1.79 -7.39
C VAL A 7 26.00 -2.98 -8.14
N GLU A 8 26.54 -4.14 -7.88
CA GLU A 8 25.97 -5.42 -8.30
C GLU A 8 25.36 -6.12 -7.09
N VAL A 9 24.19 -6.70 -7.29
CA VAL A 9 23.45 -7.42 -6.24
C VAL A 9 23.32 -8.88 -6.64
N TYR A 10 23.85 -9.75 -5.81
CA TYR A 10 23.74 -11.20 -5.95
C TYR A 10 22.79 -11.73 -4.88
N VAL A 11 21.78 -12.49 -5.30
CA VAL A 11 20.84 -13.14 -4.40
C VAL A 11 21.11 -14.65 -4.40
N ASP A 12 21.37 -15.19 -3.22
CA ASP A 12 21.49 -16.63 -3.03
C ASP A 12 20.11 -17.28 -3.02
N LEU A 13 19.72 -17.84 -4.17
CA LEU A 13 18.41 -18.46 -4.35
C LEU A 13 18.26 -19.77 -3.57
N GLU A 14 19.35 -20.49 -3.33
CA GLU A 14 19.34 -21.70 -2.51
C GLU A 14 19.06 -21.34 -1.06
N GLU A 15 19.75 -20.33 -0.52
CA GLU A 15 19.50 -19.80 0.82
C GLU A 15 18.10 -19.19 0.94
N ALA A 16 17.60 -18.49 -0.10
CA ALA A 16 16.24 -17.98 -0.14
C ALA A 16 15.20 -19.10 -0.03
N THR A 17 15.40 -20.18 -0.79
CA THR A 17 14.53 -21.37 -0.78
C THR A 17 14.58 -22.07 0.57
N ARG A 18 15.79 -22.22 1.13
CA ARG A 18 15.99 -22.80 2.45
C ARG A 18 15.27 -22.01 3.55
N ARG A 19 15.34 -20.67 3.53
CA ARG A 19 14.64 -19.82 4.50
C ARG A 19 13.12 -19.84 4.34
N ALA A 20 12.63 -20.03 3.13
CA ALA A 20 11.19 -20.15 2.85
C ALA A 20 10.61 -21.48 3.36
N SER A 21 11.45 -22.51 3.55
CA SER A 21 11.04 -23.80 4.07
C SER A 21 10.68 -23.73 5.56
N ARG A 22 9.41 -24.00 5.89
CA ARG A 22 8.89 -23.99 7.27
C ARG A 22 9.45 -25.07 8.19
N TYR A 23 10.22 -26.02 7.65
CA TYR A 23 10.63 -27.26 8.36
C TYR A 23 12.06 -27.23 8.91
N GLN A 24 12.84 -26.19 8.70
CA GLN A 24 14.21 -26.15 9.21
C GLN A 24 14.33 -25.41 10.55
N LYS A 25 14.70 -26.19 11.58
CA LYS A 25 14.97 -25.68 12.94
C LYS A 25 16.27 -24.88 13.06
N ASP A 26 17.21 -24.98 12.12
CA ASP A 26 18.50 -24.31 12.11
C ASP A 26 18.49 -23.02 11.29
N ARG A 27 17.68 -22.04 11.71
CA ARG A 27 17.68 -20.69 11.12
C ARG A 27 18.93 -19.85 11.47
N MET A 28 19.82 -20.35 12.30
CA MET A 28 20.85 -19.54 12.98
C MET A 28 22.26 -19.65 12.42
N LYS A 29 22.53 -20.42 11.39
CA LYS A 29 23.83 -20.34 10.68
C LYS A 29 23.66 -19.52 9.43
N ALA A 30 23.95 -18.24 9.60
CA ALA A 30 23.69 -17.22 8.63
C ALA A 30 24.67 -17.26 7.46
N HIS A 31 24.31 -17.95 6.38
CA HIS A 31 24.77 -17.49 5.08
C HIS A 31 24.00 -16.22 4.71
N ARG A 32 24.68 -15.23 4.18
CA ARG A 32 24.02 -14.01 3.71
C ARG A 32 23.13 -14.36 2.52
N LEU A 33 21.90 -13.84 2.56
CA LEU A 33 20.95 -14.02 1.46
C LEU A 33 21.28 -13.14 0.26
N VAL A 34 21.78 -11.93 0.53
CA VAL A 34 22.07 -10.93 -0.49
C VAL A 34 23.49 -10.44 -0.33
N TYR A 35 24.24 -10.47 -1.42
CA TYR A 35 25.57 -9.90 -1.51
C TYR A 35 25.54 -8.67 -2.38
N VAL A 36 26.09 -7.57 -1.91
CA VAL A 36 26.19 -6.30 -2.65
C VAL A 36 27.64 -5.94 -2.79
N VAL A 37 28.13 -5.82 -4.02
CA VAL A 37 29.51 -5.42 -4.33
C VAL A 37 29.49 -4.18 -5.19
N GLY A 38 30.60 -3.42 -5.20
CA GLY A 38 30.72 -2.21 -6.00
C GLY A 38 31.08 -0.98 -5.17
N LYS A 39 30.71 0.20 -5.68
CA LYS A 39 31.04 1.49 -5.07
C LYS A 39 29.78 2.16 -4.52
N SER A 40 29.50 1.93 -3.25
CA SER A 40 28.46 2.65 -2.51
C SER A 40 28.83 2.71 -1.02
N ARG A 41 28.59 3.86 -0.40
CA ARG A 41 28.74 4.03 1.06
C ARG A 41 27.74 3.20 1.87
N PHE A 42 26.69 2.68 1.24
CA PHE A 42 25.65 1.88 1.88
C PHE A 42 25.96 0.37 1.94
N ILE A 43 27.01 -0.12 1.26
CA ILE A 43 27.36 -1.54 1.28
C ILE A 43 27.61 -2.05 2.71
N PRO A 44 28.42 -1.39 3.56
CA PRO A 44 28.63 -1.82 4.94
C PRO A 44 27.32 -1.85 5.74
N LEU A 45 26.44 -0.86 5.52
CA LEU A 45 25.12 -0.78 6.16
C LEU A 45 24.24 -1.96 5.76
N ASN A 46 24.21 -2.31 4.46
CA ASN A 46 23.44 -3.45 3.97
C ASN A 46 23.90 -4.77 4.62
N TYR A 47 25.21 -4.98 4.77
CA TYR A 47 25.71 -6.18 5.45
C TYR A 47 25.37 -6.20 6.94
N ALA A 48 25.50 -5.07 7.62
CA ALA A 48 25.13 -4.98 9.01
C ALA A 48 23.65 -5.24 9.27
N LEU A 49 22.76 -4.87 8.32
CA LEU A 49 21.33 -5.17 8.36
C LEU A 49 21.03 -6.67 8.21
N GLN A 50 21.80 -7.35 7.34
CA GLN A 50 21.63 -8.78 7.13
C GLN A 50 22.15 -9.63 8.29
N ASP A 51 23.21 -9.17 8.95
CA ASP A 51 23.87 -9.86 10.08
C ASP A 51 23.06 -9.76 11.40
N GLY A 52 21.86 -9.20 11.36
CA GLY A 52 20.85 -9.34 12.43
C GLY A 52 21.08 -8.44 13.63
N GLY A 53 20.99 -7.14 13.41
CA GLY A 53 20.74 -6.23 14.51
C GLY A 53 19.29 -6.34 14.97
N GLU A 54 19.00 -7.14 15.98
CA GLU A 54 17.65 -7.18 16.57
C GLU A 54 17.26 -5.79 17.10
N ASP A 55 16.11 -5.30 16.65
CA ASP A 55 15.44 -4.17 17.29
C ASP A 55 15.01 -4.63 18.69
N ARG A 56 15.76 -4.20 19.70
CA ARG A 56 15.51 -4.57 21.10
C ARG A 56 14.46 -3.69 21.77
N PHE A 57 13.42 -3.32 21.06
CA PHE A 57 12.28 -2.70 21.73
C PHE A 57 11.60 -3.75 22.61
N PRO A 58 11.31 -3.48 23.91
CA PRO A 58 10.85 -4.48 24.86
C PRO A 58 9.37 -4.87 24.60
N MET A 59 9.12 -5.55 23.48
CA MET A 59 7.75 -5.94 23.10
C MET A 59 7.16 -7.07 23.97
N TYR A 60 8.02 -7.86 24.63
CA TYR A 60 7.55 -9.00 25.43
C TYR A 60 6.68 -8.61 26.63
N SER A 61 6.95 -7.47 27.27
CA SER A 61 6.16 -6.98 28.39
C SER A 61 5.20 -5.85 28.01
N PHE A 62 5.30 -5.32 26.79
CA PHE A 62 4.64 -4.09 26.38
C PHE A 62 3.13 -4.10 26.69
N TYR A 63 2.39 -5.10 26.22
CA TYR A 63 0.95 -5.17 26.44
C TYR A 63 0.58 -5.38 27.91
N LYS A 64 1.39 -6.13 28.66
CA LYS A 64 1.21 -6.27 30.09
C LYS A 64 1.43 -4.94 30.81
N ASP A 65 2.46 -4.20 30.42
CA ASP A 65 2.85 -2.96 31.09
C ASP A 65 1.84 -1.82 30.85
N ILE A 66 1.24 -1.76 29.66
CA ILE A 66 0.28 -0.71 29.30
C ILE A 66 -1.17 -1.01 29.70
N ASN A 67 -1.45 -2.21 30.20
CA ASN A 67 -2.82 -2.60 30.56
C ASN A 67 -3.39 -1.66 31.64
N GLY A 68 -4.55 -1.09 31.37
CA GLY A 68 -5.25 -0.18 32.28
C GLY A 68 -4.75 1.27 32.26
N MET A 69 -3.77 1.62 31.42
CA MET A 69 -3.30 3.00 31.29
C MET A 69 -4.34 3.88 30.59
N ASN A 70 -4.43 5.14 31.01
CA ASN A 70 -5.09 6.18 30.24
C ASN A 70 -4.17 6.71 29.12
N ALA A 71 -4.66 7.64 28.30
CA ALA A 71 -3.91 8.15 27.15
C ALA A 71 -2.63 8.90 27.55
N ASP A 72 -2.66 9.70 28.61
CA ASP A 72 -1.48 10.43 29.09
C ASP A 72 -0.40 9.48 29.62
N GLU A 73 -0.80 8.47 30.42
CA GLU A 73 0.10 7.45 30.95
C GLU A 73 0.72 6.63 29.83
N TYR A 74 -0.09 6.24 28.84
CA TYR A 74 0.37 5.48 27.68
C TYR A 74 1.44 6.25 26.89
N ILE A 75 1.17 7.51 26.54
CA ILE A 75 2.13 8.34 25.81
C ILE A 75 3.41 8.56 26.64
N ALA A 76 3.29 8.84 27.92
CA ALA A 76 4.44 8.99 28.80
C ALA A 76 5.29 7.72 28.85
N TYR A 77 4.66 6.53 28.90
CA TYR A 77 5.33 5.25 28.89
C TYR A 77 6.06 5.01 27.55
N VAL A 78 5.38 5.21 26.41
CA VAL A 78 5.97 5.05 25.06
C VAL A 78 7.15 5.98 24.88
N MET A 79 7.05 7.25 25.29
CA MET A 79 8.14 8.22 25.18
C MET A 79 9.29 7.92 26.13
N LYS A 80 9.04 7.33 27.30
CA LYS A 80 10.09 6.83 28.19
C LYS A 80 10.89 5.71 27.50
N LEU A 81 10.24 4.76 26.85
CA LEU A 81 10.90 3.69 26.09
C LEU A 81 11.71 4.25 24.92
N TYR A 82 11.15 5.22 24.20
CA TYR A 82 11.83 5.93 23.12
C TYR A 82 13.16 6.55 23.60
N ARG A 83 13.11 7.36 24.65
CA ARG A 83 14.31 8.07 25.18
C ARG A 83 15.37 7.09 25.67
N ALA A 84 14.96 6.02 26.36
CA ALA A 84 15.87 4.98 26.82
C ALA A 84 16.59 4.27 25.67
N GLU A 85 15.86 3.95 24.59
CA GLU A 85 16.46 3.28 23.42
C GLU A 85 17.37 4.23 22.63
N MET A 86 17.00 5.50 22.48
CA MET A 86 17.87 6.52 21.85
C MET A 86 19.17 6.74 22.66
N GLU A 87 19.08 6.78 23.97
CA GLU A 87 20.25 6.86 24.85
C GLU A 87 21.15 5.62 24.73
N ARG A 88 20.54 4.42 24.69
CA ARG A 88 21.27 3.17 24.48
C ARG A 88 22.03 3.19 23.14
N LEU A 89 21.37 3.60 22.05
CA LEU A 89 21.99 3.69 20.73
C LEU A 89 23.12 4.71 20.69
N ALA A 90 22.95 5.86 21.35
CA ALA A 90 23.97 6.89 21.43
C ALA A 90 25.23 6.41 22.18
N ASN A 91 25.06 5.58 23.22
CA ASN A 91 26.16 5.07 24.06
C ASN A 91 26.80 3.78 23.53
N ASP A 92 26.25 3.14 22.51
CA ASP A 92 26.78 1.92 21.91
C ASP A 92 28.01 2.23 21.02
N LYS A 93 29.22 2.14 21.62
CA LYS A 93 30.48 2.39 20.93
C LYS A 93 30.85 1.36 19.85
N GLY A 94 30.24 0.18 19.88
CA GLY A 94 30.44 -0.87 18.90
C GLY A 94 29.60 -0.67 17.63
N LEU A 95 28.65 0.25 17.64
CA LEU A 95 27.73 0.45 16.54
C LEU A 95 28.28 1.48 15.54
N PRO A 96 28.51 1.11 14.25
CA PRO A 96 28.93 2.06 13.22
C PRO A 96 27.89 3.20 13.05
N ASP A 97 28.33 4.41 12.74
CA ASP A 97 27.46 5.60 12.64
C ASP A 97 26.31 5.45 11.66
N GLY A 98 26.55 4.86 10.49
CA GLY A 98 25.50 4.60 9.52
C GLY A 98 24.42 3.63 10.04
N MET A 99 24.84 2.60 10.80
CA MET A 99 23.94 1.67 11.45
C MET A 99 23.18 2.32 12.60
N ARG A 100 23.87 3.15 13.40
CA ARG A 100 23.26 3.94 14.47
C ARG A 100 22.11 4.79 13.92
N LYS A 101 22.41 5.58 12.88
CA LYS A 101 21.41 6.43 12.22
C LYS A 101 20.22 5.62 11.69
N TYR A 102 20.48 4.48 11.02
CA TYR A 102 19.42 3.61 10.53
C TYR A 102 18.52 3.09 11.67
N ARG A 103 19.12 2.64 12.77
CA ARG A 103 18.36 2.16 13.94
C ARG A 103 17.56 3.27 14.60
N GLU A 104 18.15 4.47 14.74
CA GLU A 104 17.44 5.65 15.25
C GLU A 104 16.18 5.96 14.42
N LEU A 105 16.28 5.92 13.09
CA LEU A 105 15.13 6.12 12.20
C LEU A 105 14.09 4.99 12.35
N GLY A 106 14.54 3.75 12.50
CA GLY A 106 13.68 2.61 12.77
C GLY A 106 12.91 2.76 14.08
N VAL A 107 13.60 3.18 15.16
CA VAL A 107 12.97 3.45 16.47
C VAL A 107 11.96 4.59 16.36
N LYS A 108 12.30 5.70 15.69
CA LYS A 108 11.38 6.82 15.46
C LYS A 108 10.10 6.38 14.73
N GLY A 109 10.24 5.62 13.63
CA GLY A 109 9.10 5.10 12.88
C GLY A 109 8.24 4.15 13.71
N PHE A 110 8.87 3.25 14.47
CA PHE A 110 8.16 2.32 15.34
C PHE A 110 7.38 3.04 16.46
N VAL A 111 8.02 4.02 17.12
CA VAL A 111 7.39 4.82 18.18
C VAL A 111 6.26 5.68 17.62
N MET A 112 6.43 6.30 16.45
CA MET A 112 5.35 6.99 15.74
C MET A 112 4.14 6.08 15.54
N ARG A 113 4.35 4.83 15.13
CA ARG A 113 3.30 3.82 15.02
C ARG A 113 2.64 3.54 16.37
N LEU A 114 3.41 3.34 17.45
CA LEU A 114 2.85 3.13 18.78
C LEU A 114 1.98 4.30 19.23
N VAL A 115 2.45 5.53 19.04
CA VAL A 115 1.68 6.75 19.36
C VAL A 115 0.36 6.78 18.59
N CYS A 116 0.39 6.51 17.30
CA CYS A 116 -0.80 6.53 16.46
C CYS A 116 -1.75 5.34 16.68
N SER A 117 -1.25 4.22 17.22
CA SER A 117 -2.04 3.01 17.51
C SER A 117 -2.47 2.89 18.98
N GLY A 118 -2.38 3.95 19.77
CA GLY A 118 -2.58 3.89 21.23
C GLY A 118 -3.87 3.19 21.66
N GLU A 119 -5.03 3.55 21.07
CA GLU A 119 -6.31 2.91 21.37
C GLU A 119 -6.30 1.40 21.09
N SER A 120 -5.80 1.02 19.90
CA SER A 120 -5.72 -0.39 19.51
C SER A 120 -4.75 -1.20 20.37
N ASN A 121 -3.64 -0.59 20.78
CA ASN A 121 -2.66 -1.23 21.66
C ASN A 121 -3.25 -1.44 23.06
N LEU A 122 -3.99 -0.48 23.60
CA LEU A 122 -4.66 -0.60 24.90
C LEU A 122 -5.79 -1.62 24.84
N GLU A 123 -6.54 -1.71 23.74
CA GLU A 123 -7.51 -2.79 23.54
C GLU A 123 -6.83 -4.16 23.50
N THR A 124 -5.70 -4.27 22.78
CA THR A 124 -4.93 -5.53 22.76
C THR A 124 -4.48 -5.92 24.15
N ALA A 125 -3.94 -4.96 24.92
CA ALA A 125 -3.52 -5.19 26.30
C ALA A 125 -4.67 -5.67 27.21
N TYR A 126 -5.83 -5.05 27.08
CA TYR A 126 -7.04 -5.46 27.80
C TYR A 126 -7.48 -6.88 27.43
N ARG A 127 -7.49 -7.21 26.13
CA ARG A 127 -7.85 -8.54 25.63
C ARG A 127 -6.91 -9.61 26.15
N GLU A 128 -5.59 -9.37 26.07
CA GLU A 128 -4.58 -10.31 26.57
C GLU A 128 -4.72 -10.53 28.08
N ALA A 129 -4.91 -9.46 28.85
CA ALA A 129 -5.06 -9.55 30.31
C ALA A 129 -6.32 -10.31 30.76
N ASN A 130 -7.38 -10.27 29.96
CA ASN A 130 -8.66 -10.92 30.26
C ASN A 130 -8.89 -12.20 29.43
N HIS A 131 -7.90 -12.67 28.67
CA HIS A 131 -7.98 -13.86 27.80
C HIS A 131 -9.13 -13.81 26.78
N ILE A 132 -9.41 -12.64 26.20
CA ILE A 132 -10.50 -12.39 25.25
C ILE A 132 -9.99 -12.55 23.83
N GLY A 133 -10.56 -13.48 23.05
CA GLY A 133 -10.24 -13.66 21.63
C GLY A 133 -10.75 -12.52 20.73
N TRP A 134 -10.15 -12.38 19.54
CA TRP A 134 -10.55 -11.37 18.55
C TRP A 134 -11.87 -11.67 17.83
N ASP A 135 -12.37 -12.89 17.93
CA ASP A 135 -13.69 -13.33 17.48
C ASP A 135 -14.82 -12.75 18.35
N GLN A 136 -14.53 -12.45 19.61
CA GLN A 136 -15.47 -11.82 20.55
C GLN A 136 -15.49 -10.31 20.32
N ARG A 137 -16.59 -9.80 19.73
CA ARG A 137 -16.72 -8.37 19.37
C ARG A 137 -17.29 -7.50 20.48
N ASP A 138 -18.17 -8.06 21.28
CA ASP A 138 -18.84 -7.36 22.39
C ASP A 138 -18.01 -7.53 23.67
N ILE A 139 -17.22 -6.50 23.99
CA ILE A 139 -16.32 -6.49 25.14
C ILE A 139 -16.54 -5.22 25.97
N ASP A 140 -16.38 -5.33 27.28
CA ASP A 140 -16.45 -4.20 28.20
C ASP A 140 -15.10 -3.44 28.25
N PHE A 141 -14.71 -2.91 27.09
CA PHE A 141 -13.53 -2.05 26.94
C PHE A 141 -13.91 -0.74 26.28
N LYS A 142 -13.59 0.36 26.96
CA LYS A 142 -13.71 1.71 26.40
C LYS A 142 -12.32 2.31 26.19
N ALA A 143 -11.96 2.46 24.92
CA ALA A 143 -10.68 3.09 24.57
C ALA A 143 -10.62 4.53 25.14
N PRO A 144 -9.49 4.92 25.74
CA PRO A 144 -9.29 6.31 26.16
C PRO A 144 -9.17 7.20 24.92
N GLU A 145 -9.62 8.45 25.03
CA GLU A 145 -9.55 9.42 23.94
C GLU A 145 -8.13 9.95 23.76
N PHE A 146 -7.60 9.84 22.52
CA PHE A 146 -6.34 10.45 22.13
C PHE A 146 -6.61 11.76 21.38
N THR A 147 -6.10 12.86 21.91
CA THR A 147 -6.26 14.23 21.40
C THR A 147 -4.97 14.76 20.79
N ASP A 148 -5.01 15.95 20.18
CA ASP A 148 -3.83 16.59 19.54
C ASP A 148 -2.64 16.73 20.50
N LYS A 149 -2.88 16.93 21.81
CA LYS A 149 -1.79 16.99 22.80
C LYS A 149 -0.96 15.71 22.87
N HIS A 150 -1.61 14.54 22.67
CA HIS A 150 -0.94 13.24 22.68
C HIS A 150 -0.09 13.02 21.42
N PHE A 151 -0.58 13.53 20.27
CA PHE A 151 0.15 13.46 19.00
C PHE A 151 1.26 14.52 18.88
N ALA A 152 1.29 15.56 19.73
CA ALA A 152 2.34 16.59 19.72
C ALA A 152 3.74 16.01 19.94
N VAL A 153 3.87 14.83 20.55
CA VAL A 153 5.15 14.10 20.68
C VAL A 153 5.79 13.75 19.33
N LEU A 154 5.05 13.79 18.22
CA LEU A 154 5.60 13.62 16.87
C LEU A 154 6.63 14.71 16.53
N GLN A 155 6.55 15.88 17.16
CA GLN A 155 7.58 16.93 17.05
C GLN A 155 8.88 16.48 17.72
N GLU A 156 8.83 15.91 18.93
CA GLU A 156 10.00 15.39 19.64
C GLU A 156 10.65 14.23 18.88
N LEU A 157 9.84 13.39 18.24
CA LEU A 157 10.33 12.29 17.39
C LEU A 157 11.05 12.80 16.15
N ASP A 158 10.83 14.06 15.74
CA ASP A 158 11.44 14.65 14.55
C ASP A 158 11.25 13.76 13.31
N VAL A 159 9.98 13.39 13.02
CA VAL A 159 9.62 12.45 11.93
C VAL A 159 9.34 13.16 10.60
N ASN A 160 9.26 14.49 10.60
CA ASN A 160 8.92 15.27 9.40
C ASN A 160 10.14 15.57 8.52
N ARG A 161 10.97 14.55 8.25
CA ARG A 161 12.22 14.67 7.51
C ARG A 161 12.42 13.53 6.51
N LEU A 162 13.11 13.83 5.41
CA LEU A 162 13.25 12.94 4.26
C LEU A 162 13.93 11.61 4.59
N ASP A 163 14.88 11.59 5.52
CA ASP A 163 15.60 10.37 5.86
C ASP A 163 14.74 9.33 6.60
N MET A 164 13.52 9.70 7.03
CA MET A 164 12.51 8.73 7.48
C MET A 164 12.12 7.69 6.42
N LEU A 165 12.42 7.95 5.14
CA LEU A 165 12.30 6.93 4.06
C LEU A 165 13.15 5.68 4.34
N TYR A 166 14.21 5.80 5.13
CA TYR A 166 15.06 4.67 5.52
C TYR A 166 14.58 3.98 6.81
N ALA A 167 13.52 4.48 7.43
CA ALA A 167 12.94 3.81 8.59
C ALA A 167 12.35 2.46 8.16
N ARG A 168 12.57 1.43 9.00
CA ARG A 168 11.96 0.13 8.79
C ARG A 168 10.44 0.26 8.74
N ASP A 169 9.80 -0.47 7.83
CA ASP A 169 8.35 -0.45 7.65
C ASP A 169 7.77 0.96 7.37
N PHE A 170 8.58 1.84 6.79
CA PHE A 170 8.24 3.23 6.50
C PHE A 170 6.82 3.43 5.94
N PRO A 171 6.36 2.74 4.86
CA PRO A 171 5.03 2.99 4.31
C PRO A 171 3.93 2.75 5.34
N TYR A 172 4.01 1.65 6.07
CA TYR A 172 3.04 1.29 7.09
C TYR A 172 3.00 2.29 8.26
N CYS A 173 4.17 2.75 8.71
CA CYS A 173 4.25 3.74 9.79
C CYS A 173 3.61 5.08 9.40
N PHE A 174 3.76 5.49 8.14
CA PHE A 174 3.22 6.76 7.65
C PHE A 174 1.71 6.67 7.32
N ASP A 175 1.26 5.56 6.79
CA ASP A 175 -0.15 5.34 6.51
C ASP A 175 -1.01 5.41 7.78
N ILE A 176 -0.49 4.91 8.91
CA ILE A 176 -1.21 4.96 10.19
C ILE A 176 -1.38 6.40 10.70
N VAL A 177 -0.42 7.30 10.42
CA VAL A 177 -0.58 8.73 10.74
C VAL A 177 -1.76 9.31 9.97
N GLY A 178 -1.86 9.06 8.66
CA GLY A 178 -2.98 9.50 7.83
C GLY A 178 -4.32 8.93 8.27
N TYR A 179 -4.34 7.71 8.76
CA TYR A 179 -5.55 7.11 9.33
C TYR A 179 -6.02 7.81 10.62
N ARG A 180 -5.09 8.16 11.51
CA ARG A 180 -5.40 8.78 12.82
C ARG A 180 -5.54 10.29 12.77
N ILE A 181 -4.85 10.93 11.84
CA ILE A 181 -4.84 12.38 11.65
C ILE A 181 -5.24 12.65 10.18
N PRO A 182 -6.52 12.45 9.80
CA PRO A 182 -6.94 12.47 8.40
C PRO A 182 -7.02 13.89 7.79
N SER A 183 -6.78 14.94 8.56
CA SER A 183 -6.79 16.34 8.10
C SER A 183 -5.37 16.88 7.99
N LEU A 184 -5.04 17.44 6.82
CA LEU A 184 -3.75 18.11 6.60
C LEU A 184 -3.55 19.28 7.57
N ASP A 185 -4.58 20.14 7.74
CA ASP A 185 -4.51 21.28 8.66
C ASP A 185 -4.25 20.85 10.11
N ARG A 186 -4.86 19.73 10.53
CA ARG A 186 -4.63 19.15 11.84
C ARG A 186 -3.20 18.62 11.97
N LEU A 187 -2.69 17.93 10.94
CA LEU A 187 -1.31 17.45 10.93
C LEU A 187 -0.30 18.58 10.97
N GLU A 188 -0.50 19.63 10.16
CA GLU A 188 0.32 20.85 10.16
C GLU A 188 0.38 21.50 11.55
N LYS A 189 -0.76 21.59 12.23
CA LYS A 189 -0.85 22.13 13.59
C LYS A 189 -0.11 21.26 14.61
N ILE A 190 -0.29 19.94 14.53
CA ILE A 190 0.39 18.97 15.42
C ILE A 190 1.91 19.03 15.22
N LEU A 191 2.38 19.08 13.97
CA LEU A 191 3.81 19.15 13.66
C LEU A 191 4.41 20.55 13.83
N GLY A 192 3.59 21.59 13.94
CA GLY A 192 4.05 22.97 13.98
C GLY A 192 4.72 23.44 12.68
N SER A 193 4.43 22.76 11.55
CA SER A 193 5.04 23.02 10.24
C SER A 193 4.06 22.76 9.13
N ARG A 194 4.17 23.53 8.03
CA ARG A 194 3.46 23.33 6.76
C ARG A 194 4.31 22.69 5.67
N GLU A 195 5.56 22.45 5.97
CA GLU A 195 6.56 21.91 5.07
C GLU A 195 7.26 20.72 5.71
N GLY A 196 7.86 19.87 4.89
CA GLY A 196 8.62 18.73 5.32
C GLY A 196 8.08 17.43 4.73
N PHE A 197 8.84 16.37 4.94
CA PHE A 197 8.60 15.10 4.26
C PHE A 197 7.24 14.45 4.62
N LEU A 198 6.86 14.44 5.89
CA LEU A 198 5.59 13.87 6.32
C LEU A 198 4.39 14.66 5.78
N ILE A 199 4.51 15.98 5.73
CA ILE A 199 3.50 16.88 5.11
C ILE A 199 3.39 16.60 3.61
N ASP A 200 4.51 16.52 2.90
CA ASP A 200 4.54 16.20 1.47
C ASP A 200 3.97 14.81 1.20
N TYR A 201 4.35 13.82 1.99
CA TYR A 201 3.81 12.46 1.89
C TYR A 201 2.29 12.45 2.04
N PHE A 202 1.76 13.16 3.02
CA PHE A 202 0.32 13.28 3.25
C PHE A 202 -0.39 13.94 2.05
N LYS A 203 0.16 15.03 1.51
CA LYS A 203 -0.37 15.69 0.30
C LYS A 203 -0.37 14.77 -0.91
N LEU A 204 0.63 13.89 -1.04
CA LEU A 204 0.81 13.01 -2.20
C LEU A 204 0.04 11.69 -2.10
N GLN A 205 -0.38 11.27 -0.90
CA GLN A 205 -1.05 9.98 -0.66
C GLN A 205 -2.28 9.77 -1.57
N GLY A 206 -3.16 10.77 -1.65
CA GLY A 206 -4.34 10.72 -2.51
C GLY A 206 -4.04 10.76 -4.02
N ILE A 207 -2.87 11.25 -4.40
CA ILE A 207 -2.43 11.37 -5.79
C ILE A 207 -2.05 10.00 -6.38
N TYR A 208 -1.40 9.14 -5.60
CA TYR A 208 -1.02 7.80 -6.04
C TYR A 208 -2.22 6.97 -6.51
N GLY A 209 -3.29 6.95 -5.72
CA GLY A 209 -4.51 6.25 -6.10
C GLY A 209 -5.17 6.76 -7.38
N GLN A 210 -5.07 8.07 -7.67
CA GLN A 210 -5.55 8.63 -8.93
C GLN A 210 -4.68 8.16 -10.11
N LEU A 211 -3.35 8.18 -9.96
CA LEU A 211 -2.43 7.70 -10.98
C LEU A 211 -2.63 6.20 -11.27
N GLU A 212 -2.69 5.37 -10.23
CA GLU A 212 -2.87 3.93 -10.36
C GLU A 212 -4.17 3.58 -11.11
N ASN A 213 -5.22 4.33 -10.85
CA ASN A 213 -6.51 4.19 -11.53
C ASN A 213 -6.60 5.02 -12.81
N MET A 214 -5.52 5.67 -13.25
CA MET A 214 -5.48 6.52 -14.45
C MET A 214 -6.57 7.60 -14.46
N LYS A 215 -6.92 8.13 -13.29
CA LYS A 215 -7.89 9.20 -13.13
C LYS A 215 -7.21 10.56 -13.15
N PRO A 216 -7.88 11.62 -13.68
CA PRO A 216 -7.36 12.98 -13.58
C PRO A 216 -7.29 13.42 -12.11
N LEU A 217 -6.29 14.26 -11.79
CA LEU A 217 -6.18 14.85 -10.46
C LEU A 217 -7.33 15.84 -10.21
N THR A 218 -7.83 15.85 -8.99
CA THR A 218 -8.76 16.88 -8.53
C THR A 218 -8.04 18.25 -8.45
N LYS A 219 -8.83 19.34 -8.37
CA LYS A 219 -8.27 20.69 -8.20
C LYS A 219 -7.46 20.84 -6.89
N GLU A 220 -7.86 20.13 -5.85
CA GLU A 220 -7.16 20.12 -4.56
C GLU A 220 -5.83 19.37 -4.70
N GLN A 221 -5.81 18.19 -5.31
CA GLN A 221 -4.59 17.43 -5.56
C GLN A 221 -3.60 18.18 -6.45
N GLN A 222 -4.08 18.93 -7.45
CA GLN A 222 -3.23 19.79 -8.28
C GLN A 222 -2.59 20.91 -7.45
N ARG A 223 -3.36 21.55 -6.54
CA ARG A 223 -2.82 22.55 -5.61
C ARG A 223 -1.79 21.93 -4.66
N ASN A 224 -2.10 20.78 -4.08
CA ASN A 224 -1.19 20.07 -3.19
C ASN A 224 0.13 19.73 -3.91
N LEU A 225 0.05 19.20 -5.14
CA LEU A 225 1.23 18.89 -5.95
C LEU A 225 2.10 20.12 -6.24
N ALA A 226 1.50 21.30 -6.38
CA ALA A 226 2.23 22.55 -6.61
C ALA A 226 2.98 23.06 -5.36
N THR A 227 2.66 22.56 -4.17
CA THR A 227 3.23 22.99 -2.88
C THR A 227 4.21 22.01 -2.24
N VAL A 228 4.37 20.80 -2.82
CA VAL A 228 5.36 19.83 -2.35
C VAL A 228 6.74 20.12 -2.91
N ASN A 229 7.76 19.45 -2.36
CA ASN A 229 9.13 19.57 -2.86
C ASN A 229 9.17 19.32 -4.39
N PRO A 230 9.82 20.21 -5.17
CA PRO A 230 9.89 20.11 -6.65
C PRO A 230 10.42 18.77 -7.18
N TYR A 231 11.23 18.05 -6.39
CA TYR A 231 11.66 16.70 -6.73
C TYR A 231 10.48 15.75 -6.95
N TYR A 232 9.47 15.80 -6.06
CA TYR A 232 8.29 14.94 -6.17
C TYR A 232 7.41 15.32 -7.36
N THR A 233 7.30 16.62 -7.66
CA THR A 233 6.59 17.09 -8.87
C THR A 233 7.23 16.52 -10.12
N LYS A 234 8.56 16.53 -10.22
CA LYS A 234 9.29 15.96 -11.35
C LYS A 234 9.07 14.45 -11.48
N VAL A 235 9.14 13.71 -10.39
CA VAL A 235 8.85 12.26 -10.39
C VAL A 235 7.42 11.99 -10.80
N PHE A 236 6.47 12.76 -10.30
CA PHE A 236 5.06 12.66 -10.68
C PHE A 236 4.87 12.85 -12.20
N GLU A 237 5.46 13.89 -12.79
CA GLU A 237 5.37 14.17 -14.22
C GLU A 237 5.93 13.01 -15.06
N GLN A 238 7.05 12.43 -14.67
CA GLN A 238 7.64 11.27 -15.36
C GLN A 238 6.73 10.03 -15.27
N VAL A 239 6.12 9.79 -14.12
CA VAL A 239 5.16 8.67 -13.94
C VAL A 239 3.92 8.92 -14.79
N LYS A 240 3.39 10.14 -14.77
CA LYS A 240 2.23 10.53 -15.57
C LYS A 240 2.49 10.36 -17.08
N GLN A 241 3.61 10.81 -17.58
CA GLN A 241 3.97 10.63 -18.99
C GLN A 241 4.01 9.16 -19.40
N ARG A 242 4.58 8.28 -18.56
CA ARG A 242 4.58 6.83 -18.81
C ARG A 242 3.18 6.24 -18.83
N ILE A 243 2.31 6.68 -17.94
CA ILE A 243 0.91 6.25 -17.91
C ILE A 243 0.18 6.73 -19.17
N ASP A 244 0.32 8.00 -19.54
CA ASP A 244 -0.32 8.58 -20.72
C ASP A 244 0.11 7.85 -22.03
N MET A 245 1.38 7.52 -22.16
CA MET A 245 1.88 6.71 -23.28
C MET A 245 1.26 5.30 -23.28
N LYS A 246 1.24 4.64 -22.13
CA LYS A 246 0.65 3.30 -21.99
C LYS A 246 -0.84 3.30 -22.33
N VAL A 247 -1.57 4.33 -21.92
CA VAL A 247 -3.00 4.50 -22.25
C VAL A 247 -3.18 4.68 -23.77
N ALA A 248 -2.37 5.53 -24.40
CA ALA A 248 -2.44 5.76 -25.84
C ALA A 248 -2.20 4.47 -26.65
N GLU A 249 -1.15 3.71 -26.31
CA GLU A 249 -0.86 2.42 -26.94
C GLU A 249 -1.98 1.40 -26.73
N SER A 250 -2.50 1.35 -25.50
CA SER A 250 -3.55 0.42 -25.13
C SER A 250 -4.87 0.73 -25.84
N LYS A 251 -5.17 2.01 -26.05
CA LYS A 251 -6.39 2.44 -26.76
C LYS A 251 -6.47 1.84 -28.15
N VAL A 252 -5.41 1.89 -28.93
CA VAL A 252 -5.37 1.34 -30.30
C VAL A 252 -5.67 -0.17 -30.30
N LYS A 253 -5.13 -0.92 -29.32
CA LYS A 253 -5.37 -2.36 -29.19
C LYS A 253 -6.79 -2.65 -28.71
N ALA A 254 -7.28 -1.86 -27.76
CA ALA A 254 -8.60 -2.04 -27.15
C ALA A 254 -9.74 -1.73 -28.12
N GLU A 255 -9.59 -0.74 -29.00
CA GLU A 255 -10.63 -0.34 -29.97
C GLU A 255 -11.16 -1.51 -30.81
N LYS A 256 -10.31 -2.46 -31.15
CA LYS A 256 -10.70 -3.67 -31.91
C LYS A 256 -11.60 -4.61 -31.12
N ARG A 257 -11.58 -4.52 -29.81
CA ARG A 257 -12.29 -5.42 -28.86
C ARG A 257 -13.51 -4.77 -28.23
N ILE A 258 -13.57 -3.45 -28.23
CA ILE A 258 -14.68 -2.69 -27.65
C ILE A 258 -15.87 -2.70 -28.63
N ARG A 259 -17.06 -2.93 -28.06
CA ARG A 259 -18.32 -2.93 -28.80
C ARG A 259 -19.21 -1.80 -28.32
N LYS A 260 -19.89 -1.17 -29.27
CA LYS A 260 -20.89 -0.16 -28.96
C LYS A 260 -22.06 -0.81 -28.21
N VAL A 261 -22.43 -0.23 -27.08
CA VAL A 261 -23.59 -0.64 -26.31
C VAL A 261 -24.84 -0.41 -27.13
N PRO A 262 -25.76 -1.40 -27.28
CA PRO A 262 -27.00 -1.23 -28.00
C PRO A 262 -27.85 -0.09 -27.44
N SER A 263 -28.45 0.71 -28.32
CA SER A 263 -29.33 1.81 -27.94
C SER A 263 -30.77 1.31 -27.77
N VAL A 264 -31.01 0.58 -26.68
CA VAL A 264 -32.30 -0.02 -26.31
C VAL A 264 -32.58 0.27 -24.83
N SER A 265 -33.81 -0.03 -24.39
CA SER A 265 -34.13 0.03 -22.96
C SER A 265 -33.32 -1.00 -22.16
N GLU A 266 -33.07 -0.74 -20.87
CA GLU A 266 -32.31 -1.61 -19.98
C GLU A 266 -32.84 -3.05 -19.99
N LYS A 267 -34.18 -3.22 -20.01
CA LYS A 267 -34.87 -4.53 -20.07
C LYS A 267 -34.51 -5.36 -21.29
N LYS A 268 -34.11 -4.72 -22.39
CA LYS A 268 -33.79 -5.41 -23.67
C LYS A 268 -32.27 -5.43 -23.91
N LEU A 269 -31.49 -4.84 -23.03
CA LEU A 269 -30.08 -4.60 -23.27
C LEU A 269 -29.27 -5.91 -23.35
N PHE A 270 -29.45 -6.79 -22.40
CA PHE A 270 -28.75 -8.07 -22.39
C PHE A 270 -29.07 -8.90 -23.63
N ASP A 271 -30.35 -9.04 -23.97
CA ASP A 271 -30.78 -9.76 -25.18
C ASP A 271 -30.20 -9.13 -26.44
N ALA A 272 -30.14 -7.79 -26.51
CA ALA A 272 -29.59 -7.08 -27.66
C ALA A 272 -28.04 -7.24 -27.77
N ILE A 273 -27.34 -7.39 -26.65
CA ILE A 273 -25.89 -7.73 -26.63
C ILE A 273 -25.73 -9.16 -27.17
N ILE A 274 -26.45 -10.12 -26.63
CA ILE A 274 -26.30 -11.55 -26.95
C ILE A 274 -26.75 -11.86 -28.36
N ALA A 275 -27.80 -11.19 -28.88
CA ALA A 275 -28.31 -11.38 -30.23
C ALA A 275 -27.24 -11.18 -31.34
N ARG A 276 -26.15 -10.45 -31.05
CA ARG A 276 -25.03 -10.27 -31.97
C ARG A 276 -24.25 -11.56 -32.24
N TYR A 277 -24.34 -12.51 -31.32
CA TYR A 277 -23.56 -13.76 -31.32
C TYR A 277 -24.46 -14.97 -31.55
N LYS A 278 -25.58 -14.79 -32.31
CA LYS A 278 -26.51 -15.84 -32.62
C LYS A 278 -25.80 -17.01 -33.31
N GLY A 279 -26.04 -18.22 -32.81
CA GLY A 279 -25.42 -19.45 -33.31
C GLY A 279 -24.10 -19.79 -32.60
N GLN A 280 -23.59 -18.93 -31.71
CA GLN A 280 -22.38 -19.18 -30.93
C GLN A 280 -22.70 -19.45 -29.45
N VAL A 281 -21.84 -20.15 -28.78
CA VAL A 281 -21.85 -20.24 -27.30
C VAL A 281 -21.24 -18.95 -26.73
N VAL A 282 -22.00 -18.24 -25.91
CA VAL A 282 -21.58 -16.97 -25.33
C VAL A 282 -21.24 -17.17 -23.87
N MET A 283 -19.97 -16.92 -23.53
CA MET A 283 -19.50 -16.87 -22.15
C MET A 283 -19.45 -15.40 -21.70
N VAL A 284 -20.29 -15.04 -20.72
CA VAL A 284 -20.39 -13.67 -20.21
C VAL A 284 -19.72 -13.57 -18.85
N ASP A 285 -18.90 -12.53 -18.68
CA ASP A 285 -18.23 -12.20 -17.41
C ASP A 285 -18.55 -10.75 -17.01
N LEU A 286 -19.13 -10.58 -15.83
CA LEU A 286 -19.40 -9.29 -15.22
C LEU A 286 -18.23 -8.92 -14.32
N TRP A 287 -17.49 -7.86 -14.65
CA TRP A 287 -16.25 -7.54 -13.98
C TRP A 287 -16.04 -6.04 -13.77
N ALA A 288 -15.02 -5.69 -12.97
CA ALA A 288 -14.56 -4.32 -12.84
C ALA A 288 -13.04 -4.26 -12.68
N THR A 289 -12.42 -3.12 -13.06
CA THR A 289 -10.98 -2.92 -12.98
C THR A 289 -10.43 -2.98 -11.55
N TRP A 290 -11.25 -2.67 -10.57
CA TRP A 290 -10.95 -2.72 -9.13
C TRP A 290 -11.28 -4.07 -8.49
N CYS A 291 -12.00 -4.97 -9.17
CA CYS A 291 -12.37 -6.28 -8.65
C CYS A 291 -11.17 -7.24 -8.72
N GLY A 292 -10.48 -7.42 -7.63
CA GLY A 292 -9.33 -8.33 -7.52
C GLY A 292 -9.62 -9.77 -7.93
N PRO A 293 -10.65 -10.42 -7.36
CA PRO A 293 -11.06 -11.78 -7.75
C PRO A 293 -11.40 -11.92 -9.24
N CYS A 294 -12.13 -10.95 -9.82
CA CYS A 294 -12.46 -10.97 -11.24
C CYS A 294 -11.21 -10.93 -12.11
N ARG A 295 -10.27 -10.03 -11.81
CA ARG A 295 -8.99 -9.91 -12.51
C ARG A 295 -8.17 -11.20 -12.43
N GLY A 296 -8.14 -11.83 -11.26
CA GLY A 296 -7.47 -13.11 -11.05
C GLY A 296 -8.11 -14.23 -11.89
N ALA A 297 -9.44 -14.32 -11.94
CA ALA A 297 -10.17 -15.28 -12.74
C ALA A 297 -9.91 -15.08 -14.23
N ILE A 298 -10.00 -13.84 -14.73
CA ILE A 298 -9.71 -13.50 -16.14
C ILE A 298 -8.28 -13.92 -16.49
N ALA A 299 -7.29 -13.53 -15.70
CA ALA A 299 -5.89 -13.85 -15.94
C ALA A 299 -5.62 -15.38 -15.97
N ALA A 300 -6.24 -16.13 -15.06
CA ALA A 300 -6.13 -17.58 -15.01
C ALA A 300 -6.83 -18.29 -16.19
N PHE A 301 -7.86 -17.65 -16.77
CA PHE A 301 -8.62 -18.21 -17.88
C PHE A 301 -8.03 -17.83 -19.26
N GLU A 302 -7.36 -16.70 -19.38
CA GLU A 302 -6.83 -16.16 -20.66
C GLU A 302 -6.03 -17.20 -21.48
N PRO A 303 -5.06 -17.95 -20.90
CA PRO A 303 -4.33 -18.99 -21.64
C PRO A 303 -5.22 -20.15 -22.13
N ARG A 304 -6.36 -20.38 -21.43
CA ARG A 304 -7.28 -21.48 -21.77
C ARG A 304 -8.15 -21.16 -22.97
N LYS A 305 -8.33 -19.89 -23.35
CA LYS A 305 -9.12 -19.47 -24.52
C LYS A 305 -8.58 -20.05 -25.82
N ASN A 306 -7.28 -20.34 -25.89
CA ASN A 306 -6.68 -21.01 -27.05
C ASN A 306 -7.37 -22.35 -27.42
N LYS A 307 -7.97 -23.04 -26.44
CA LYS A 307 -8.71 -24.30 -26.67
C LYS A 307 -10.04 -24.10 -27.38
N PHE A 308 -10.47 -22.85 -27.53
CA PHE A 308 -11.76 -22.47 -28.13
C PHE A 308 -11.61 -21.71 -29.45
N LYS A 309 -10.37 -21.49 -29.96
CA LYS A 309 -10.13 -20.71 -31.19
C LYS A 309 -10.87 -21.21 -32.42
N ASP A 310 -11.00 -22.55 -32.50
CA ASP A 310 -11.66 -23.21 -33.64
C ASP A 310 -13.09 -23.66 -33.29
N LYS A 311 -13.70 -23.07 -32.25
CA LYS A 311 -15.07 -23.39 -31.81
C LYS A 311 -15.93 -22.14 -31.86
N ASP A 312 -17.23 -22.34 -32.06
CA ASP A 312 -18.21 -21.26 -32.04
C ASP A 312 -18.46 -20.75 -30.61
N VAL A 313 -17.43 -20.23 -29.99
CA VAL A 313 -17.48 -19.66 -28.63
C VAL A 313 -16.99 -18.22 -28.64
N VAL A 314 -17.75 -17.32 -28.05
CA VAL A 314 -17.38 -15.92 -27.87
C VAL A 314 -17.34 -15.56 -26.38
N PHE A 315 -16.32 -14.80 -25.97
CA PHE A 315 -16.15 -14.27 -24.61
C PHE A 315 -16.60 -12.83 -24.58
N VAL A 316 -17.62 -12.53 -23.77
CA VAL A 316 -18.20 -11.20 -23.62
C VAL A 316 -17.93 -10.70 -22.20
N TYR A 317 -17.26 -9.57 -22.10
CA TYR A 317 -16.90 -8.92 -20.84
C TYR A 317 -17.69 -7.64 -20.67
N ILE A 318 -18.46 -7.55 -19.60
CA ILE A 318 -19.31 -6.40 -19.31
C ILE A 318 -18.82 -5.72 -18.05
N THR A 319 -18.63 -4.42 -18.12
CA THR A 319 -18.28 -3.57 -16.98
C THR A 319 -19.10 -2.29 -16.98
N ASN A 320 -18.89 -1.42 -16.00
CA ASN A 320 -19.58 -0.14 -15.92
C ASN A 320 -18.64 1.04 -15.63
N GLU A 321 -19.24 2.21 -15.41
CA GLU A 321 -18.52 3.47 -15.14
C GLU A 321 -17.69 3.48 -13.85
N SER A 322 -17.89 2.51 -12.92
CA SER A 322 -17.05 2.37 -11.74
C SER A 322 -15.61 1.94 -12.10
N SER A 323 -15.42 1.34 -13.27
CA SER A 323 -14.14 1.12 -13.89
C SER A 323 -13.68 2.39 -14.59
N PRO A 324 -12.64 3.10 -14.12
CA PRO A 324 -12.11 4.28 -14.82
C PRO A 324 -11.76 3.96 -16.25
N GLU A 325 -12.16 4.82 -17.20
CA GLU A 325 -12.06 4.53 -18.63
C GLU A 325 -10.63 4.21 -19.08
N SER A 326 -9.66 5.03 -18.68
CA SER A 326 -8.26 4.83 -19.03
C SER A 326 -7.71 3.50 -18.50
N LYS A 327 -8.07 3.14 -17.25
CA LYS A 327 -7.67 1.84 -16.66
C LYS A 327 -8.35 0.68 -17.33
N TRP A 328 -9.63 0.84 -17.70
CA TRP A 328 -10.37 -0.16 -18.45
C TRP A 328 -9.75 -0.40 -19.84
N LEU A 329 -9.43 0.66 -20.60
CA LEU A 329 -8.76 0.56 -21.88
C LEU A 329 -7.41 -0.17 -21.79
N GLU A 330 -6.62 0.15 -20.76
CA GLU A 330 -5.34 -0.52 -20.50
C GLU A 330 -5.53 -2.02 -20.30
N MET A 331 -6.52 -2.44 -19.54
CA MET A 331 -6.78 -3.85 -19.26
C MET A 331 -7.39 -4.59 -20.45
N VAL A 332 -8.35 -3.97 -21.15
CA VAL A 332 -9.00 -4.54 -22.35
C VAL A 332 -7.97 -4.86 -23.44
N ALA A 333 -6.92 -4.04 -23.57
CA ALA A 333 -5.84 -4.30 -24.51
C ALA A 333 -5.16 -5.68 -24.32
N GLY A 334 -5.20 -6.23 -23.12
CA GLY A 334 -4.63 -7.54 -22.75
C GLY A 334 -5.63 -8.69 -22.64
N ILE A 335 -6.94 -8.42 -22.74
CA ILE A 335 -7.98 -9.44 -22.54
C ILE A 335 -8.69 -9.73 -23.88
N GLU A 336 -8.53 -10.92 -24.41
CA GLU A 336 -9.22 -11.35 -25.65
C GLU A 336 -10.72 -11.52 -25.43
N GLY A 337 -11.53 -10.95 -26.33
CA GLY A 337 -12.99 -11.02 -26.30
C GLY A 337 -13.66 -9.72 -26.67
N GLU A 338 -14.96 -9.67 -26.45
CA GLU A 338 -15.86 -8.57 -26.78
C GLU A 338 -16.18 -7.77 -25.51
N HIS A 339 -15.90 -6.48 -25.50
CA HIS A 339 -15.98 -5.66 -24.27
C HIS A 339 -17.05 -4.58 -24.36
N TYR A 340 -17.91 -4.53 -23.34
CA TYR A 340 -18.96 -3.53 -23.20
C TYR A 340 -18.76 -2.75 -21.90
N ARG A 341 -18.89 -1.41 -21.97
CA ARG A 341 -18.87 -0.54 -20.80
C ARG A 341 -20.21 0.18 -20.66
N LEU A 342 -20.97 -0.20 -19.66
CA LEU A 342 -22.33 0.24 -19.42
C LEU A 342 -22.35 1.50 -18.55
N ASN A 343 -23.44 2.28 -18.65
CA ASN A 343 -23.75 3.28 -17.65
C ASN A 343 -24.32 2.63 -16.37
N ARG A 344 -24.49 3.43 -15.31
CA ARG A 344 -24.94 2.94 -14.00
C ARG A 344 -26.29 2.23 -14.07
N LYS A 345 -27.30 2.82 -14.74
CA LYS A 345 -28.66 2.25 -14.84
C LYS A 345 -28.68 0.90 -15.56
N GLN A 346 -27.95 0.82 -16.67
CA GLN A 346 -27.80 -0.39 -17.45
C GLN A 346 -27.13 -1.52 -16.66
N TRP A 347 -26.10 -1.16 -15.91
CA TRP A 347 -25.37 -2.10 -15.05
C TRP A 347 -26.23 -2.63 -13.92
N ASP A 348 -26.90 -1.73 -13.19
CA ASP A 348 -27.76 -2.12 -12.07
C ASP A 348 -28.85 -3.07 -12.53
N TYR A 349 -29.46 -2.81 -13.69
CA TYR A 349 -30.45 -3.72 -14.28
C TYR A 349 -29.87 -5.11 -14.60
N ILE A 350 -28.66 -5.18 -15.19
CA ILE A 350 -28.02 -6.46 -15.52
C ILE A 350 -27.67 -7.24 -14.25
N CYS A 351 -27.16 -6.57 -13.22
CA CYS A 351 -26.88 -7.22 -11.95
C CYS A 351 -28.16 -7.79 -11.31
N ASP A 352 -29.25 -7.02 -11.30
CA ASP A 352 -30.54 -7.48 -10.77
C ASP A 352 -31.13 -8.65 -11.60
N TYR A 353 -30.87 -8.69 -12.92
CA TYR A 353 -31.32 -9.76 -13.81
C TYR A 353 -30.64 -11.10 -13.50
N PHE A 354 -29.38 -11.09 -13.07
CA PHE A 354 -28.63 -12.31 -12.77
C PHE A 354 -28.65 -12.70 -11.28
N GLY A 355 -29.09 -11.85 -10.36
CA GLY A 355 -29.17 -12.07 -8.92
C GLY A 355 -27.90 -11.65 -8.23
#